data_d15160414287e670e5b1719a74058f88
#
_entry.id   d15160414287e670e5b1719a74058f88
#
_cell.length_a   1.000
_cell.length_b   1.000
_cell.length_c   1.000
_cell.angle_alpha   90.00
_cell.angle_beta   90.00
_cell.angle_gamma   90.00
#
_symmetry.space_group_name_H-M   'P 1'
#
loop_
_entity.id
_entity.type
_entity.pdbx_description
1 polymer ?
#
loop_
_entity_poly.entity_id
_entity_poly.type
_entity_poly.pdbx_seq_one_letter_code
_entity_poly.pdbx_strand_id
1 'polypeptide(L)'
;MAIEGPLRELGIHDVFQLLDLSRKTGVLRVVSELRDNEGVVAFHAGRIAYASIRSNPHPIGEMLLKANKIAESDLNAARTRQTEHGDRRRIGEILIDMGAVTARDVEQYVRRQAEAVVFELMSWREGHFRFEESNPSEFPENPSVAVSTESVLMEAARRIDEWSRIADRVPSLSAIPDFADVADGHHAGQLDLLPSEWEVLTLIDGQRDLRRIALELARSDFDVAKVVYGLVSTGVVALRAPDRRSRAVEFTADEDAERQAAARALVLQGLASVRGGRLEDALRVWKQYLEAYPADKDAPAVRDGLSAAERLQRATEVLRGE
;
A
#
# COMPACT_ATOMS: atom_id res chain seq x y z
N MET A 1 24.35 2.54 -11.38
CA MET A 1 23.90 1.83 -12.60
C MET A 1 22.44 1.50 -12.42
N ALA A 2 21.56 1.82 -13.38
CA ALA A 2 20.15 1.46 -13.32
C ALA A 2 19.93 0.17 -14.13
N ILE A 3 19.12 -0.75 -13.60
CA ILE A 3 18.64 -1.95 -14.31
C ILE A 3 17.13 -1.79 -14.35
N GLU A 4 16.55 -1.76 -15.54
CA GLU A 4 15.11 -1.58 -15.73
C GLU A 4 14.59 -2.43 -16.88
N GLY A 5 13.32 -2.80 -16.83
CA GLY A 5 12.69 -3.57 -17.88
C GLY A 5 11.25 -3.95 -17.56
N PRO A 6 10.53 -4.49 -18.55
CA PRO A 6 9.19 -5.01 -18.34
C PRO A 6 9.21 -6.37 -17.62
N LEU A 7 8.24 -6.58 -16.72
CA LEU A 7 8.10 -7.85 -15.98
C LEU A 7 7.81 -9.07 -16.88
N ARG A 8 7.33 -8.83 -18.09
CA ARG A 8 7.10 -9.91 -19.08
C ARG A 8 8.39 -10.53 -19.63
N GLU A 9 9.48 -9.76 -19.65
CA GLU A 9 10.79 -10.20 -20.16
C GLU A 9 11.66 -10.77 -19.03
N LEU A 10 11.62 -10.13 -17.86
CA LEU A 10 12.36 -10.57 -16.69
C LEU A 10 11.44 -10.53 -15.46
N GLY A 11 11.10 -11.69 -14.95
CA GLY A 11 10.20 -11.84 -13.80
C GLY A 11 10.83 -11.31 -12.51
N ILE A 12 9.99 -10.96 -11.56
CA ILE A 12 10.44 -10.46 -10.23
C ILE A 12 11.38 -11.45 -9.56
N HIS A 13 11.13 -12.76 -9.67
CA HIS A 13 11.99 -13.79 -9.12
C HIS A 13 13.42 -13.66 -9.63
N ASP A 14 13.58 -13.51 -10.95
CA ASP A 14 14.90 -13.43 -11.60
C ASP A 14 15.62 -12.12 -11.24
N VAL A 15 14.87 -11.01 -11.15
CA VAL A 15 15.41 -9.72 -10.70
C VAL A 15 15.96 -9.84 -9.27
N PHE A 16 15.21 -10.44 -8.36
CA PHE A 16 15.65 -10.62 -6.97
C PHE A 16 16.87 -11.53 -6.87
N GLN A 17 16.90 -12.64 -7.61
CA GLN A 17 18.07 -13.52 -7.69
C GLN A 17 19.31 -12.78 -8.23
N LEU A 18 19.14 -11.98 -9.29
CA LEU A 18 20.23 -11.19 -9.86
C LEU A 18 20.80 -10.22 -8.82
N LEU A 19 19.94 -9.52 -8.07
CA LEU A 19 20.36 -8.55 -7.05
C LEU A 19 21.06 -9.24 -5.87
N ASP A 20 20.58 -10.41 -5.46
CA ASP A 20 21.18 -11.21 -4.38
C ASP A 20 22.55 -11.75 -4.78
N LEU A 21 22.66 -12.45 -5.91
CA LEU A 21 23.90 -13.02 -6.42
C LEU A 21 24.97 -11.94 -6.69
N SER A 22 24.53 -10.78 -7.19
CA SER A 22 25.42 -9.65 -7.45
C SER A 22 25.71 -8.80 -6.21
N ARG A 23 25.16 -9.16 -5.05
CA ARG A 23 25.26 -8.42 -3.78
C ARG A 23 25.01 -6.93 -3.92
N LYS A 24 23.98 -6.57 -4.70
CA LYS A 24 23.65 -5.18 -5.00
C LYS A 24 23.06 -4.46 -3.78
N THR A 25 23.41 -3.17 -3.66
CA THR A 25 22.80 -2.24 -2.71
C THR A 25 22.08 -1.16 -3.49
N GLY A 26 20.79 -0.93 -3.17
CA GLY A 26 19.94 0.02 -3.89
C GLY A 26 18.47 -0.20 -3.66
N VAL A 27 17.65 0.45 -4.46
CA VAL A 27 16.19 0.41 -4.37
C VAL A 27 15.61 -0.13 -5.66
N LEU A 28 14.83 -1.18 -5.54
CA LEU A 28 13.99 -1.72 -6.61
C LEU A 28 12.57 -1.13 -6.47
N ARG A 29 12.10 -0.49 -7.53
CA ARG A 29 10.70 -0.07 -7.70
C ARG A 29 10.04 -0.94 -8.74
N VAL A 30 8.83 -1.37 -8.45
CA VAL A 30 8.02 -2.17 -9.35
C VAL A 30 6.66 -1.50 -9.48
N VAL A 31 6.25 -1.18 -10.69
CA VAL A 31 4.99 -0.48 -10.97
C VAL A 31 4.14 -1.34 -11.89
N SER A 32 2.87 -1.49 -11.54
CA SER A 32 1.85 -2.11 -12.39
C SER A 32 0.70 -1.13 -12.61
N GLU A 33 0.57 -0.60 -13.81
CA GLU A 33 -0.50 0.31 -14.19
C GLU A 33 -1.87 -0.38 -14.15
N LEU A 34 -1.93 -1.67 -14.57
CA LEU A 34 -3.18 -2.45 -14.56
C LEU A 34 -3.73 -2.68 -13.14
N ARG A 35 -2.86 -2.68 -12.14
CA ARG A 35 -3.23 -2.87 -10.73
C ARG A 35 -3.30 -1.55 -9.97
N ASP A 36 -2.94 -0.45 -10.63
CA ASP A 36 -2.72 0.86 -10.00
C ASP A 36 -1.91 0.73 -8.70
N ASN A 37 -0.80 0.01 -8.79
CA ASN A 37 -0.03 -0.39 -7.60
C ASN A 37 1.48 -0.25 -7.83
N GLU A 38 2.18 0.07 -6.74
CA GLU A 38 3.64 0.21 -6.71
C GLU A 38 4.22 -0.54 -5.52
N GLY A 39 5.28 -1.29 -5.77
CA GLY A 39 6.09 -1.91 -4.74
C GLY A 39 7.49 -1.33 -4.70
N VAL A 40 8.03 -1.19 -3.50
CA VAL A 40 9.40 -0.70 -3.27
C VAL A 40 10.13 -1.69 -2.38
N VAL A 41 11.30 -2.14 -2.84
CA VAL A 41 12.15 -3.06 -2.07
C VAL A 41 13.57 -2.50 -2.03
N ALA A 42 14.09 -2.27 -0.83
CA ALA A 42 15.46 -1.83 -0.62
C ALA A 42 16.37 -3.03 -0.33
N PHE A 43 17.46 -3.11 -1.05
CA PHE A 43 18.50 -4.13 -0.91
C PHE A 43 19.75 -3.55 -0.27
N HIS A 44 20.37 -4.32 0.60
CA HIS A 44 21.71 -4.05 1.13
C HIS A 44 22.58 -5.30 0.97
N ALA A 45 23.62 -5.21 0.18
CA ALA A 45 24.50 -6.33 -0.16
C ALA A 45 23.73 -7.60 -0.61
N GLY A 46 22.69 -7.41 -1.44
CA GLY A 46 21.79 -8.47 -1.92
C GLY A 46 20.65 -8.87 -0.97
N ARG A 47 20.69 -8.47 0.29
CA ARG A 47 19.67 -8.81 1.29
C ARG A 47 18.56 -7.77 1.32
N ILE A 48 17.33 -8.20 1.62
CA ILE A 48 16.20 -7.30 1.74
C ILE A 48 16.27 -6.57 3.09
N ALA A 49 16.40 -5.26 3.04
CA ALA A 49 16.45 -4.39 4.21
C ALA A 49 15.11 -3.68 4.47
N TYR A 50 14.27 -3.57 3.44
CA TYR A 50 12.94 -2.98 3.52
C TYR A 50 12.09 -3.44 2.34
N ALA A 51 10.80 -3.61 2.56
CA ALA A 51 9.83 -3.84 1.50
C ALA A 51 8.49 -3.16 1.85
N SER A 52 7.85 -2.55 0.86
CA SER A 52 6.52 -1.98 0.98
C SER A 52 5.77 -2.09 -0.34
N ILE A 53 4.45 -2.07 -0.27
CA ILE A 53 3.57 -2.03 -1.42
C ILE A 53 2.44 -1.04 -1.13
N ARG A 54 2.05 -0.24 -2.13
CA ARG A 54 1.07 0.84 -1.94
C ARG A 54 -0.30 0.33 -1.49
N SER A 55 -0.76 -0.79 -2.05
CA SER A 55 -2.07 -1.38 -1.71
C SER A 55 -2.16 -1.92 -0.29
N ASN A 56 -1.04 -2.22 0.34
CA ASN A 56 -1.00 -2.81 1.67
C ASN A 56 0.18 -2.26 2.49
N PRO A 57 0.13 -0.96 2.84
CA PRO A 57 1.15 -0.35 3.67
C PRO A 57 0.99 -0.87 5.09
N HIS A 58 1.79 -1.88 5.46
CA HIS A 58 1.91 -2.32 6.84
C HIS A 58 3.17 -1.68 7.46
N PRO A 59 3.09 -0.47 8.03
CA PRO A 59 4.20 0.14 8.72
C PRO A 59 4.63 -0.74 9.89
N ILE A 60 5.91 -1.04 9.99
CA ILE A 60 6.43 -1.96 11.00
C ILE A 60 6.05 -1.55 12.43
N GLY A 61 6.01 -0.24 12.71
CA GLY A 61 5.59 0.27 14.03
C GLY A 61 4.16 -0.12 14.38
N GLU A 62 3.24 -0.09 13.42
CA GLU A 62 1.85 -0.50 13.64
C GLU A 62 1.72 -2.02 13.78
N MET A 63 2.51 -2.78 13.03
CA MET A 63 2.55 -4.25 13.19
C MET A 63 3.03 -4.63 14.59
N LEU A 64 4.08 -3.99 15.10
CA LEU A 64 4.60 -4.22 16.44
C LEU A 64 3.60 -3.81 17.53
N LEU A 65 2.91 -2.67 17.35
CA LEU A 65 1.88 -2.19 18.26
C LEU A 65 0.70 -3.16 18.34
N LYS A 66 0.15 -3.58 17.19
CA LYS A 66 -0.94 -4.57 17.12
C LYS A 66 -0.58 -5.91 17.73
N ALA A 67 0.69 -6.29 17.66
CA ALA A 67 1.21 -7.50 18.28
C ALA A 67 1.56 -7.34 19.77
N ASN A 68 1.23 -6.20 20.38
CA ASN A 68 1.56 -5.87 21.76
C ASN A 68 3.06 -6.02 22.10
N LYS A 69 3.94 -5.74 21.10
CA LYS A 69 5.39 -5.77 21.27
C LYS A 69 5.95 -4.44 21.76
N ILE A 70 5.24 -3.37 21.50
CA ILE A 70 5.54 -2.00 21.93
C ILE A 70 4.26 -1.32 22.43
N ALA A 71 4.39 -0.30 23.26
CA ALA A 71 3.28 0.57 23.63
C ALA A 71 3.10 1.69 22.59
N GLU A 72 1.91 2.30 22.56
CA GLU A 72 1.62 3.44 21.67
C GLU A 72 2.54 4.64 21.97
N SER A 73 2.86 4.83 23.26
CA SER A 73 3.83 5.85 23.70
C SER A 73 5.21 5.68 23.07
N ASP A 74 5.68 4.43 22.91
CA ASP A 74 6.99 4.14 22.32
C ASP A 74 6.99 4.45 20.83
N LEU A 75 5.91 4.07 20.14
CA LEU A 75 5.77 4.38 18.72
C LEU A 75 5.71 5.88 18.46
N ASN A 76 4.96 6.62 19.27
CA ASN A 76 4.86 8.08 19.18
C ASN A 76 6.22 8.75 19.47
N ALA A 77 6.94 8.30 20.49
CA ALA A 77 8.27 8.80 20.81
C ALA A 77 9.28 8.52 19.68
N ALA A 78 9.21 7.34 19.04
CA ALA A 78 10.06 7.01 17.90
C ALA A 78 9.74 7.89 16.67
N ARG A 79 8.45 8.15 16.39
CA ARG A 79 8.00 9.06 15.31
C ARG A 79 8.48 10.49 15.56
N THR A 80 8.37 10.99 16.81
CA THR A 80 8.86 12.32 17.20
C THR A 80 10.36 12.46 16.98
N ARG A 81 11.16 11.44 17.37
CA ARG A 81 12.60 11.44 17.09
C ARG A 81 12.90 11.53 15.60
N GLN A 82 12.15 10.83 14.77
CA GLN A 82 12.35 10.82 13.32
C GLN A 82 11.96 12.17 12.68
N THR A 83 10.85 12.79 13.11
CA THR A 83 10.32 14.01 12.48
C THR A 83 10.93 15.28 13.06
N GLU A 84 11.01 15.41 14.38
CA GLU A 84 11.41 16.65 15.06
C GLU A 84 12.92 16.74 15.30
N HIS A 85 13.57 15.60 15.56
CA HIS A 85 15.02 15.56 15.81
C HIS A 85 15.83 15.22 14.58
N GLY A 86 15.18 15.03 13.40
CA GLY A 86 15.85 14.75 12.13
C GLY A 86 16.58 13.41 12.10
N ASP A 87 16.19 12.45 12.95
CA ASP A 87 16.76 11.10 12.96
C ASP A 87 16.36 10.37 11.69
N ARG A 88 17.32 10.13 10.80
CA ARG A 88 17.09 9.47 9.50
C ARG A 88 16.97 7.96 9.59
N ARG A 89 17.18 7.37 10.78
CA ARG A 89 17.05 5.92 10.99
C ARG A 89 15.59 5.49 10.82
N ARG A 90 15.42 4.22 10.51
CA ARG A 90 14.07 3.63 10.39
C ARG A 90 13.44 3.49 11.77
N ILE A 91 12.11 3.54 11.83
CA ILE A 91 11.35 3.42 13.08
C ILE A 91 11.75 2.19 13.89
N GLY A 92 11.98 1.03 13.23
CA GLY A 92 12.43 -0.19 13.91
C GLY A 92 13.79 -0.03 14.60
N GLU A 93 14.74 0.66 13.98
CA GLU A 93 16.06 0.93 14.54
C GLU A 93 15.99 1.90 15.73
N ILE A 94 15.14 2.92 15.62
CA ILE A 94 14.90 3.88 16.70
C ILE A 94 14.27 3.16 17.90
N LEU A 95 13.29 2.28 17.67
CA LEU A 95 12.64 1.50 18.74
C LEU A 95 13.63 0.55 19.44
N ILE A 96 14.57 -0.05 18.68
CA ILE A 96 15.64 -0.87 19.27
C ILE A 96 16.55 -0.01 20.14
N ASP A 97 16.98 1.15 19.64
CA ASP A 97 17.84 2.10 20.36
C ASP A 97 17.18 2.63 21.64
N MET A 98 15.86 2.80 21.62
CA MET A 98 15.06 3.16 22.80
C MET A 98 14.89 2.00 23.81
N GLY A 99 15.28 0.78 23.45
CA GLY A 99 15.04 -0.41 24.27
C GLY A 99 13.57 -0.85 24.33
N ALA A 100 12.71 -0.29 23.48
CA ALA A 100 11.28 -0.61 23.45
C ALA A 100 11.00 -1.99 22.84
N VAL A 101 11.88 -2.47 21.96
CA VAL A 101 11.73 -3.74 21.25
C VAL A 101 13.11 -4.37 21.01
N THR A 102 13.16 -5.70 20.92
CA THR A 102 14.41 -6.40 20.60
C THR A 102 14.70 -6.38 19.10
N ALA A 103 15.98 -6.42 18.70
CA ALA A 103 16.38 -6.56 17.31
C ALA A 103 15.76 -7.80 16.66
N ARG A 104 15.65 -8.91 17.41
CA ARG A 104 15.04 -10.15 16.94
C ARG A 104 13.55 -10.01 16.64
N ASP A 105 12.80 -9.28 17.47
CA ASP A 105 11.39 -9.01 17.20
C ASP A 105 11.25 -8.15 15.92
N VAL A 106 12.04 -7.08 15.79
CA VAL A 106 12.03 -6.23 14.59
C VAL A 106 12.39 -7.06 13.34
N GLU A 107 13.42 -7.91 13.40
CA GLU A 107 13.79 -8.79 12.29
C GLU A 107 12.63 -9.71 11.88
N GLN A 108 11.93 -10.29 12.84
CA GLN A 108 10.78 -11.15 12.56
C GLN A 108 9.67 -10.41 11.82
N TYR A 109 9.37 -9.17 12.21
CA TYR A 109 8.32 -8.39 11.55
C TYR A 109 8.75 -7.82 10.19
N VAL A 110 10.03 -7.42 10.03
CA VAL A 110 10.59 -7.05 8.72
C VAL A 110 10.53 -8.24 7.77
N ARG A 111 10.86 -9.45 8.25
CA ARG A 111 10.74 -10.68 7.45
C ARG A 111 9.30 -10.91 6.99
N ARG A 112 8.33 -10.85 7.90
CA ARG A 112 6.90 -11.03 7.57
C ARG A 112 6.42 -10.00 6.54
N GLN A 113 6.81 -8.74 6.71
CA GLN A 113 6.48 -7.67 5.76
C GLN A 113 7.12 -7.94 4.39
N ALA A 114 8.41 -8.29 4.35
CA ALA A 114 9.10 -8.60 3.11
C ALA A 114 8.47 -9.80 2.39
N GLU A 115 8.15 -10.88 3.12
CA GLU A 115 7.50 -12.06 2.57
C GLU A 115 6.12 -11.73 1.95
N ALA A 116 5.32 -10.90 2.62
CA ALA A 116 4.01 -10.49 2.11
C ALA A 116 4.13 -9.63 0.84
N VAL A 117 5.05 -8.65 0.84
CA VAL A 117 5.29 -7.78 -0.31
C VAL A 117 5.85 -8.57 -1.50
N VAL A 118 6.85 -9.43 -1.26
CA VAL A 118 7.47 -10.24 -2.33
C VAL A 118 6.46 -11.22 -2.91
N PHE A 119 5.64 -11.86 -2.09
CA PHE A 119 4.55 -12.73 -2.55
C PHE A 119 3.59 -11.98 -3.48
N GLU A 120 3.16 -10.78 -3.10
CA GLU A 120 2.30 -9.94 -3.94
C GLU A 120 3.00 -9.56 -5.25
N LEU A 121 4.25 -9.08 -5.19
CA LEU A 121 5.03 -8.72 -6.38
C LEU A 121 5.26 -9.90 -7.32
N MET A 122 5.51 -11.10 -6.80
CA MET A 122 5.66 -12.31 -7.62
C MET A 122 4.38 -12.73 -8.34
N SER A 123 3.22 -12.26 -7.88
CA SER A 123 1.94 -12.47 -8.56
C SER A 123 1.75 -11.56 -9.78
N TRP A 124 2.57 -10.52 -9.91
CA TRP A 124 2.47 -9.56 -11.01
C TRP A 124 3.13 -10.12 -12.27
N ARG A 125 2.35 -10.20 -13.35
CA ARG A 125 2.83 -10.66 -14.64
C ARG A 125 3.04 -9.54 -15.65
N GLU A 126 2.63 -8.34 -15.28
CA GLU A 126 2.70 -7.12 -16.07
C GLU A 126 3.17 -5.96 -15.23
N GLY A 127 3.80 -4.98 -15.87
CA GLY A 127 4.38 -3.82 -15.23
C GLY A 127 5.85 -3.66 -15.59
N HIS A 128 6.47 -2.72 -14.94
CA HIS A 128 7.89 -2.38 -15.14
C HIS A 128 8.61 -2.37 -13.79
N PHE A 129 9.84 -2.81 -13.83
CA PHE A 129 10.74 -2.68 -12.68
C PHE A 129 11.89 -1.73 -13.03
N ARG A 130 12.38 -1.05 -12.01
CA ARG A 130 13.58 -0.22 -12.07
C ARG A 130 14.36 -0.37 -10.78
N PHE A 131 15.61 -0.80 -10.90
CA PHE A 131 16.56 -0.84 -9.80
C PHE A 131 17.53 0.32 -9.94
N GLU A 132 17.65 1.12 -8.90
CA GLU A 132 18.63 2.21 -8.79
C GLU A 132 19.65 1.82 -7.73
N GLU A 133 20.89 1.66 -8.19
CA GLU A 133 22.01 1.38 -7.30
C GLU A 133 22.33 2.63 -6.49
N SER A 134 22.28 2.53 -5.18
CA SER A 134 22.59 3.61 -4.25
C SER A 134 24.00 3.45 -3.70
N ASN A 135 24.66 4.59 -3.41
CA ASN A 135 25.90 4.53 -2.68
C ASN A 135 25.67 3.93 -1.29
N PRO A 136 26.55 3.03 -0.82
CA PRO A 136 26.44 2.49 0.55
C PRO A 136 26.33 3.57 1.63
N SER A 137 26.87 4.77 1.40
CA SER A 137 26.78 5.93 2.31
C SER A 137 25.39 6.55 2.44
N GLU A 138 24.46 6.26 1.51
CA GLU A 138 23.06 6.73 1.57
C GLU A 138 22.16 5.79 2.38
N PHE A 139 22.64 4.57 2.59
CA PHE A 139 22.02 3.61 3.52
C PHE A 139 22.86 3.56 4.79
N PRO A 140 22.25 3.35 5.98
CA PRO A 140 23.01 3.08 7.19
C PRO A 140 23.99 1.93 6.91
N GLU A 141 25.26 2.11 7.27
CA GLU A 141 26.39 1.20 6.94
C GLU A 141 26.13 -0.26 7.31
N ASN A 142 25.16 -0.52 8.16
CA ASN A 142 24.68 -1.86 8.52
C ASN A 142 23.22 -1.74 8.92
N PRO A 143 22.25 -2.07 8.05
CA PRO A 143 20.88 -2.18 8.53
C PRO A 143 20.88 -3.25 9.62
N SER A 144 20.57 -2.86 10.84
CA SER A 144 20.51 -3.77 12.01
C SER A 144 19.61 -4.97 11.76
N VAL A 145 18.83 -4.89 10.69
CA VAL A 145 17.88 -5.92 10.28
C VAL A 145 17.88 -6.04 8.75
N ALA A 146 18.43 -7.13 8.22
CA ALA A 146 18.33 -7.48 6.80
C ALA A 146 17.97 -8.96 6.65
N VAL A 147 16.98 -9.25 5.82
CA VAL A 147 16.44 -10.60 5.60
C VAL A 147 17.09 -11.23 4.37
N SER A 148 17.38 -12.54 4.41
CA SER A 148 17.89 -13.28 3.26
C SER A 148 16.88 -13.23 2.11
N THR A 149 17.30 -12.75 0.96
CA THR A 149 16.51 -12.69 -0.26
C THR A 149 16.08 -14.08 -0.73
N GLU A 150 17.02 -15.05 -0.71
CA GLU A 150 16.71 -16.44 -1.02
C GLU A 150 15.61 -17.02 -0.12
N SER A 151 15.71 -16.80 1.19
CA SER A 151 14.71 -17.27 2.16
C SER A 151 13.31 -16.69 1.89
N VAL A 152 13.23 -15.40 1.53
CA VAL A 152 11.97 -14.73 1.22
C VAL A 152 11.40 -15.25 -0.11
N LEU A 153 12.24 -15.44 -1.13
CA LEU A 153 11.83 -15.99 -2.42
C LEU A 153 11.29 -17.43 -2.29
N MET A 154 11.97 -18.27 -1.50
CA MET A 154 11.49 -19.64 -1.25
C MET A 154 10.13 -19.67 -0.54
N GLU A 155 9.95 -18.81 0.47
CA GLU A 155 8.66 -18.71 1.15
C GLU A 155 7.56 -18.17 0.24
N ALA A 156 7.86 -17.16 -0.59
CA ALA A 156 6.91 -16.64 -1.57
C ALA A 156 6.52 -17.70 -2.61
N ALA A 157 7.47 -18.47 -3.12
CA ALA A 157 7.20 -19.57 -4.04
C ALA A 157 6.32 -20.66 -3.39
N ARG A 158 6.61 -21.02 -2.14
CA ARG A 158 5.79 -21.96 -1.37
C ARG A 158 4.35 -21.46 -1.22
N ARG A 159 4.15 -20.19 -0.91
CA ARG A 159 2.82 -19.56 -0.79
C ARG A 159 2.08 -19.53 -2.12
N ILE A 160 2.77 -19.29 -3.24
CA ILE A 160 2.17 -19.34 -4.58
C ILE A 160 1.68 -20.75 -4.89
N ASP A 161 2.48 -21.78 -4.58
CA ASP A 161 2.08 -23.18 -4.77
C ASP A 161 0.88 -23.56 -3.89
N GLU A 162 0.91 -23.19 -2.61
CA GLU A 162 -0.23 -23.39 -1.73
C GLU A 162 -1.47 -22.61 -2.19
N TRP A 163 -1.29 -21.37 -2.66
CA TRP A 163 -2.39 -20.56 -3.19
C TRP A 163 -3.06 -21.24 -4.37
N SER A 164 -2.31 -21.86 -5.27
CA SER A 164 -2.88 -22.56 -6.42
C SER A 164 -3.85 -23.67 -6.02
N ARG A 165 -3.63 -24.28 -4.84
CA ARG A 165 -4.49 -25.36 -4.31
C ARG A 165 -5.77 -24.86 -3.64
N ILE A 166 -5.73 -23.65 -3.09
CA ILE A 166 -6.90 -23.05 -2.41
C ILE A 166 -7.73 -22.16 -3.34
N ALA A 167 -7.17 -21.75 -4.47
CA ALA A 167 -7.79 -20.82 -5.42
C ALA A 167 -9.14 -21.32 -5.98
N ASP A 168 -9.33 -22.62 -6.09
CA ASP A 168 -10.60 -23.22 -6.53
C ASP A 168 -11.78 -22.88 -5.61
N ARG A 169 -11.54 -22.75 -4.32
CA ARG A 169 -12.55 -22.44 -3.32
C ARG A 169 -12.48 -21.00 -2.80
N VAL A 170 -11.30 -20.40 -2.81
CA VAL A 170 -11.04 -19.00 -2.44
C VAL A 170 -10.46 -18.27 -3.65
N PRO A 171 -11.29 -17.93 -4.64
CA PRO A 171 -10.80 -17.42 -5.92
C PRO A 171 -10.23 -16.00 -5.84
N SER A 172 -10.57 -15.25 -4.81
CA SER A 172 -10.14 -13.85 -4.64
C SER A 172 -10.11 -13.46 -3.17
N LEU A 173 -9.14 -12.63 -2.82
CA LEU A 173 -9.09 -11.97 -1.51
C LEU A 173 -10.17 -10.90 -1.31
N SER A 174 -10.80 -10.46 -2.39
CA SER A 174 -11.98 -9.59 -2.35
C SER A 174 -13.29 -10.37 -2.18
N ALA A 175 -13.24 -11.69 -2.03
CA ALA A 175 -14.43 -12.49 -1.72
C ALA A 175 -14.92 -12.16 -0.31
N ILE A 176 -16.25 -12.09 -0.17
CA ILE A 176 -16.91 -11.77 1.10
C ILE A 176 -17.37 -13.09 1.72
N PRO A 177 -16.82 -13.49 2.88
CA PRO A 177 -17.28 -14.67 3.60
C PRO A 177 -18.60 -14.39 4.31
N ASP A 178 -19.49 -15.37 4.29
CA ASP A 178 -20.74 -15.36 5.03
C ASP A 178 -20.97 -16.74 5.64
N PHE A 179 -21.76 -16.84 6.70
CA PHE A 179 -22.14 -18.15 7.23
C PHE A 179 -22.95 -18.91 6.18
N ALA A 180 -22.62 -20.18 6.00
CA ALA A 180 -23.41 -21.03 5.10
C ALA A 180 -24.81 -21.24 5.68
N ASP A 181 -25.83 -21.18 4.82
CA ASP A 181 -27.19 -21.55 5.23
C ASP A 181 -27.19 -23.01 5.69
N VAL A 182 -27.55 -23.23 6.94
CA VAL A 182 -27.74 -24.58 7.48
C VAL A 182 -29.02 -25.13 6.83
N ALA A 183 -28.88 -25.67 5.63
CA ALA A 183 -29.94 -26.48 5.04
C ALA A 183 -30.17 -27.67 5.96
N ASP A 184 -31.42 -27.81 6.41
CA ASP A 184 -31.89 -28.81 7.33
C ASP A 184 -31.20 -30.19 7.21
N GLY A 185 -30.50 -30.59 8.22
CA GLY A 185 -30.35 -32.02 8.53
C GLY A 185 -28.96 -32.64 8.45
N HIS A 186 -27.87 -31.94 8.08
CA HIS A 186 -26.56 -32.59 8.10
C HIS A 186 -25.49 -31.70 8.79
N HIS A 187 -24.99 -32.26 9.88
CA HIS A 187 -23.85 -31.82 10.71
C HIS A 187 -24.16 -30.92 11.92
N ALA A 188 -24.99 -31.41 12.86
CA ALA A 188 -24.77 -31.13 14.27
C ALA A 188 -23.55 -31.92 14.81
N GLY A 189 -22.47 -31.99 14.00
CA GLY A 189 -21.18 -32.48 14.47
C GLY A 189 -20.53 -31.34 15.26
N GLN A 190 -19.98 -31.69 16.42
CA GLN A 190 -19.19 -30.79 17.23
C GLN A 190 -18.02 -30.30 16.38
N LEU A 191 -18.07 -29.04 15.93
CA LEU A 191 -16.98 -28.41 15.19
C LEU A 191 -15.86 -28.11 16.15
N ASP A 192 -14.79 -28.90 16.06
CA ASP A 192 -13.57 -28.68 16.83
C ASP A 192 -12.71 -27.65 16.09
N LEU A 193 -13.03 -26.38 16.35
CA LEU A 193 -12.39 -25.25 15.67
C LEU A 193 -11.12 -24.82 16.42
N LEU A 194 -10.06 -24.59 15.66
CA LEU A 194 -8.84 -24.00 16.18
C LEU A 194 -9.06 -22.55 16.65
N PRO A 195 -8.27 -22.06 17.61
CA PRO A 195 -8.36 -20.65 18.04
C PRO A 195 -8.25 -19.66 16.87
N SER A 196 -7.42 -19.97 15.87
CA SER A 196 -7.25 -19.15 14.67
C SER A 196 -8.48 -19.13 13.77
N GLU A 197 -9.27 -20.19 13.76
CA GLU A 197 -10.53 -20.25 13.00
C GLU A 197 -11.62 -19.46 13.70
N TRP A 198 -11.68 -19.54 15.03
CA TRP A 198 -12.57 -18.72 15.83
C TRP A 198 -12.33 -17.22 15.64
N GLU A 199 -11.07 -16.78 15.65
CA GLU A 199 -10.73 -15.37 15.40
C GLU A 199 -11.27 -14.89 14.06
N VAL A 200 -11.13 -15.67 12.98
CA VAL A 200 -11.67 -15.32 11.68
C VAL A 200 -13.19 -15.32 11.68
N LEU A 201 -13.83 -16.33 12.27
CA LEU A 201 -15.30 -16.44 12.34
C LEU A 201 -15.94 -15.25 13.05
N THR A 202 -15.31 -14.69 14.11
CA THR A 202 -15.84 -13.54 14.83
C THR A 202 -15.91 -12.26 13.98
N LEU A 203 -15.17 -12.19 12.87
CA LEU A 203 -15.16 -11.05 11.95
C LEU A 203 -16.00 -11.26 10.69
N ILE A 204 -16.56 -12.45 10.50
CA ILE A 204 -17.45 -12.74 9.37
C ILE A 204 -18.82 -12.13 9.65
N ASP A 205 -19.18 -11.12 8.86
CA ASP A 205 -20.46 -10.39 8.95
C ASP A 205 -21.19 -10.30 7.60
N GLY A 206 -20.68 -10.99 6.58
CA GLY A 206 -21.22 -10.94 5.22
C GLY A 206 -21.01 -9.61 4.49
N GLN A 207 -20.14 -8.72 5.02
CA GLN A 207 -19.82 -7.43 4.42
C GLN A 207 -18.31 -7.25 4.21
N ARG A 208 -17.49 -7.70 5.15
CA ARG A 208 -16.02 -7.61 5.08
C ARG A 208 -15.49 -8.64 4.09
N ASP A 209 -14.58 -8.21 3.23
CA ASP A 209 -13.79 -9.13 2.41
C ASP A 209 -12.61 -9.72 3.21
N LEU A 210 -11.91 -10.70 2.61
CA LEU A 210 -10.81 -11.38 3.27
C LEU A 210 -9.63 -10.46 3.59
N ARG A 211 -9.38 -9.43 2.78
CA ARG A 211 -8.32 -8.43 3.03
C ARG A 211 -8.65 -7.61 4.27
N ARG A 212 -9.89 -7.17 4.41
CA ARG A 212 -10.32 -6.41 5.57
C ARG A 212 -10.22 -7.22 6.85
N ILE A 213 -10.62 -8.49 6.81
CA ILE A 213 -10.48 -9.41 7.94
C ILE A 213 -9.00 -9.61 8.29
N ALA A 214 -8.14 -9.80 7.30
CA ALA A 214 -6.69 -9.95 7.51
C ALA A 214 -6.08 -8.70 8.17
N LEU A 215 -6.49 -7.51 7.70
CA LEU A 215 -6.05 -6.24 8.25
C LEU A 215 -6.46 -6.09 9.73
N GLU A 216 -7.71 -6.42 10.07
CA GLU A 216 -8.23 -6.32 11.45
C GLU A 216 -7.56 -7.31 12.40
N LEU A 217 -7.25 -8.53 11.92
CA LEU A 217 -6.53 -9.54 12.70
C LEU A 217 -5.00 -9.32 12.74
N ALA A 218 -4.47 -8.35 12.02
CA ALA A 218 -3.03 -8.16 11.81
C ALA A 218 -2.33 -9.44 11.32
N ARG A 219 -3.04 -10.23 10.47
CA ARG A 219 -2.54 -11.45 9.82
C ARG A 219 -2.26 -11.19 8.35
N SER A 220 -1.49 -12.08 7.72
CA SER A 220 -1.34 -12.00 6.27
C SER A 220 -2.63 -12.42 5.56
N ASP A 221 -2.88 -11.81 4.39
CA ASP A 221 -4.00 -12.17 3.52
C ASP A 221 -4.03 -13.66 3.21
N PHE A 222 -2.85 -14.24 3.02
CA PHE A 222 -2.69 -15.66 2.75
C PHE A 222 -3.10 -16.55 3.95
N ASP A 223 -2.71 -16.20 5.18
CA ASP A 223 -3.08 -16.96 6.36
C ASP A 223 -4.59 -16.97 6.60
N VAL A 224 -5.24 -15.81 6.38
CA VAL A 224 -6.71 -15.69 6.47
C VAL A 224 -7.39 -16.49 5.37
N ALA A 225 -6.91 -16.40 4.12
CA ALA A 225 -7.44 -17.16 3.00
C ALA A 225 -7.35 -18.68 3.24
N LYS A 226 -6.25 -19.14 3.85
CA LYS A 226 -6.06 -20.55 4.20
C LYS A 226 -7.04 -21.02 5.28
N VAL A 227 -7.27 -20.20 6.32
CA VAL A 227 -8.28 -20.49 7.35
C VAL A 227 -9.67 -20.54 6.71
N VAL A 228 -10.02 -19.55 5.90
CA VAL A 228 -11.33 -19.50 5.23
C VAL A 228 -11.50 -20.67 4.25
N TYR A 229 -10.45 -21.11 3.56
CA TYR A 229 -10.50 -22.32 2.73
C TYR A 229 -10.92 -23.56 3.57
N GLY A 230 -10.37 -23.71 4.78
CA GLY A 230 -10.77 -24.78 5.70
C GLY A 230 -12.26 -24.67 6.07
N LEU A 231 -12.71 -23.47 6.46
CA LEU A 231 -14.10 -23.21 6.84
C LEU A 231 -15.09 -23.40 5.67
N VAL A 232 -14.71 -23.04 4.45
CA VAL A 232 -15.50 -23.32 3.23
C VAL A 232 -15.54 -24.82 2.93
N SER A 233 -14.42 -25.51 3.14
CA SER A 233 -14.32 -26.94 2.89
C SER A 233 -15.17 -27.77 3.86
N THR A 234 -15.36 -27.28 5.08
CA THR A 234 -16.23 -27.90 6.09
C THR A 234 -17.70 -27.45 5.98
N GLY A 235 -18.02 -26.53 5.06
CA GLY A 235 -19.38 -26.04 4.87
C GLY A 235 -19.87 -25.06 5.93
N VAL A 236 -18.99 -24.54 6.79
CA VAL A 236 -19.33 -23.53 7.82
C VAL A 236 -19.49 -22.15 7.20
N VAL A 237 -18.67 -21.87 6.18
CA VAL A 237 -18.62 -20.56 5.49
C VAL A 237 -18.85 -20.75 4.01
N ALA A 238 -19.59 -19.85 3.40
CA ALA A 238 -19.74 -19.70 1.96
C ALA A 238 -19.08 -18.38 1.53
N LEU A 239 -18.51 -18.36 0.32
CA LEU A 239 -17.93 -17.14 -0.24
C LEU A 239 -18.88 -16.54 -1.28
N ARG A 240 -19.16 -15.26 -1.15
CA ARG A 240 -19.85 -14.48 -2.17
C ARG A 240 -18.85 -13.64 -2.97
N ALA A 241 -19.06 -13.52 -4.28
CA ALA A 241 -18.33 -12.56 -5.07
C ALA A 241 -18.62 -11.13 -4.55
N PRO A 242 -17.66 -10.22 -4.55
CA PRO A 242 -17.91 -8.85 -4.18
C PRO A 242 -19.03 -8.29 -5.07
N ASP A 243 -20.03 -7.70 -4.45
CA ASP A 243 -21.14 -7.10 -5.20
C ASP A 243 -20.55 -5.97 -6.06
N ARG A 244 -20.87 -6.00 -7.37
CA ARG A 244 -20.42 -4.95 -8.31
C ARG A 244 -20.86 -3.56 -7.88
N ARG A 245 -21.94 -3.46 -7.08
CA ARG A 245 -22.43 -2.20 -6.50
C ARG A 245 -21.54 -1.68 -5.38
N SER A 246 -21.00 -2.55 -4.52
CA SER A 246 -20.02 -2.13 -3.48
C SER A 246 -18.72 -1.65 -4.10
N ARG A 247 -18.26 -2.31 -5.18
CA ARG A 247 -17.10 -1.86 -5.95
C ARG A 247 -17.34 -0.51 -6.65
N ALA A 248 -18.54 -0.26 -7.14
CA ALA A 248 -18.91 1.02 -7.73
C ALA A 248 -18.90 2.16 -6.69
N VAL A 249 -19.29 1.87 -5.44
CA VAL A 249 -19.28 2.85 -4.34
C VAL A 249 -17.85 3.12 -3.83
N GLU A 250 -16.98 2.11 -3.76
CA GLU A 250 -15.54 2.32 -3.44
C GLU A 250 -14.80 3.01 -4.59
N PHE A 251 -15.05 2.63 -5.85
CA PHE A 251 -14.47 3.31 -7.02
C PHE A 251 -14.95 4.76 -7.12
N THR A 252 -16.23 5.04 -6.83
CA THR A 252 -16.72 6.42 -6.84
C THR A 252 -16.17 7.24 -5.67
N ALA A 253 -15.92 6.64 -4.51
CA ALA A 253 -15.31 7.34 -3.37
C ALA A 253 -13.82 7.66 -3.60
N ASP A 254 -13.05 6.76 -4.22
CA ASP A 254 -11.67 7.00 -4.61
C ASP A 254 -11.56 7.95 -5.81
N GLU A 255 -12.40 7.77 -6.83
CA GLU A 255 -12.50 8.69 -7.97
C GLU A 255 -12.96 10.09 -7.53
N ASP A 256 -13.90 10.18 -6.58
CA ASP A 256 -14.32 11.46 -6.03
C ASP A 256 -13.23 12.11 -5.17
N ALA A 257 -12.46 11.33 -4.41
CA ALA A 257 -11.31 11.81 -3.64
C ALA A 257 -10.17 12.27 -4.56
N GLU A 258 -9.84 11.52 -5.61
CA GLU A 258 -8.87 11.92 -6.64
C GLU A 258 -9.34 13.13 -7.43
N ARG A 259 -10.61 13.17 -7.80
CA ARG A 259 -11.23 14.31 -8.48
C ARG A 259 -11.19 15.56 -7.62
N GLN A 260 -11.48 15.46 -6.32
CA GLN A 260 -11.35 16.55 -5.37
C GLN A 260 -9.89 16.98 -5.15
N ALA A 261 -8.95 16.04 -5.08
CA ALA A 261 -7.53 16.34 -4.97
C ALA A 261 -7.01 17.07 -6.22
N ALA A 262 -7.38 16.62 -7.42
CA ALA A 262 -7.04 17.24 -8.67
C ALA A 262 -7.67 18.65 -8.81
N ALA A 263 -8.93 18.81 -8.43
CA ALA A 263 -9.60 20.10 -8.37
C ALA A 263 -8.86 21.08 -7.45
N ARG A 264 -8.53 20.63 -6.25
CA ARG A 264 -7.81 21.43 -5.24
C ARG A 264 -6.40 21.81 -5.71
N ALA A 265 -5.71 20.91 -6.42
CA ALA A 265 -4.39 21.19 -6.99
C ALA A 265 -4.43 22.35 -8.00
N LEU A 266 -5.43 22.39 -8.88
CA LEU A 266 -5.63 23.48 -9.85
C LEU A 266 -5.95 24.82 -9.16
N VAL A 267 -6.77 24.81 -8.11
CA VAL A 267 -7.05 26.01 -7.31
C VAL A 267 -5.77 26.58 -6.70
N LEU A 268 -4.96 25.73 -6.06
CA LEU A 268 -3.70 26.12 -5.43
C LEU A 268 -2.66 26.59 -6.46
N GLN A 269 -2.59 25.96 -7.62
CA GLN A 269 -1.69 26.35 -8.71
C GLN A 269 -2.06 27.74 -9.24
N GLY A 270 -3.35 28.03 -9.43
CA GLY A 270 -3.82 29.36 -9.82
C GLY A 270 -3.47 30.43 -8.80
N LEU A 271 -3.68 30.16 -7.49
CA LEU A 271 -3.30 31.06 -6.41
C LEU A 271 -1.79 31.32 -6.36
N ALA A 272 -0.97 30.28 -6.56
CA ALA A 272 0.48 30.39 -6.62
C ALA A 272 0.94 31.26 -7.80
N SER A 273 0.27 31.14 -8.94
CA SER A 273 0.54 31.96 -10.13
C SER A 273 0.21 33.44 -9.88
N VAL A 274 -0.91 33.75 -9.22
CA VAL A 274 -1.25 35.12 -8.80
C VAL A 274 -0.21 35.70 -7.86
N ARG A 275 0.18 34.95 -6.83
CA ARG A 275 1.23 35.37 -5.88
C ARG A 275 2.58 35.59 -6.55
N GLY A 276 2.87 34.84 -7.60
CA GLY A 276 4.09 35.00 -8.42
C GLY A 276 3.99 36.09 -9.52
N GLY A 277 2.90 36.84 -9.57
CA GLY A 277 2.68 37.88 -10.58
C GLY A 277 2.39 37.38 -12.00
N ARG A 278 2.14 36.07 -12.18
CA ARG A 278 1.86 35.43 -13.46
C ARG A 278 0.35 35.31 -13.69
N LEU A 279 -0.29 36.46 -14.00
CA LEU A 279 -1.75 36.52 -14.14
C LEU A 279 -2.29 35.67 -15.28
N GLU A 280 -1.60 35.60 -16.42
CA GLU A 280 -2.00 34.79 -17.57
C GLU A 280 -2.05 33.28 -17.23
N ASP A 281 -1.06 32.81 -16.48
CA ASP A 281 -1.03 31.43 -16.03
C ASP A 281 -2.18 31.12 -15.05
N ALA A 282 -2.47 32.04 -14.15
CA ALA A 282 -3.59 31.92 -13.22
C ALA A 282 -4.94 31.86 -13.96
N LEU A 283 -5.15 32.73 -14.93
CA LEU A 283 -6.38 32.76 -15.75
C LEU A 283 -6.57 31.44 -16.51
N ARG A 284 -5.51 30.91 -17.10
CA ARG A 284 -5.53 29.66 -17.84
C ARG A 284 -5.90 28.48 -16.92
N VAL A 285 -5.23 28.39 -15.78
CA VAL A 285 -5.45 27.29 -14.80
C VAL A 285 -6.84 27.33 -14.20
N TRP A 286 -7.36 28.53 -13.85
CA TRP A 286 -8.69 28.67 -13.28
C TRP A 286 -9.81 28.47 -14.31
N LYS A 287 -9.60 28.78 -15.59
CA LYS A 287 -10.52 28.44 -16.69
C LYS A 287 -10.58 26.91 -16.84
N GLN A 288 -9.44 26.24 -16.89
CA GLN A 288 -9.36 24.78 -16.93
C GLN A 288 -10.08 24.14 -15.75
N TYR A 289 -9.91 24.69 -14.54
CA TYR A 289 -10.62 24.22 -13.36
C TYR A 289 -12.14 24.34 -13.51
N LEU A 290 -12.64 25.49 -13.94
CA LEU A 290 -14.09 25.73 -14.07
C LEU A 290 -14.74 24.90 -15.18
N GLU A 291 -13.99 24.54 -16.23
CA GLU A 291 -14.42 23.61 -17.27
C GLU A 291 -14.51 22.18 -16.77
N ALA A 292 -13.50 21.72 -16.01
CA ALA A 292 -13.43 20.36 -15.51
C ALA A 292 -14.32 20.12 -14.27
N TYR A 293 -14.51 21.15 -13.41
CA TYR A 293 -15.18 21.04 -12.11
C TYR A 293 -16.23 22.14 -11.88
N PRO A 294 -17.23 22.30 -12.75
CA PRO A 294 -18.17 23.44 -12.70
C PRO A 294 -19.07 23.46 -11.46
N ALA A 295 -19.29 22.29 -10.84
CA ALA A 295 -20.14 22.09 -9.67
C ALA A 295 -19.36 21.88 -8.36
N ASP A 296 -18.02 22.05 -8.37
CA ASP A 296 -17.21 21.94 -7.18
C ASP A 296 -17.53 23.08 -6.18
N LYS A 297 -17.34 22.78 -4.87
CA LYS A 297 -17.63 23.73 -3.79
C LYS A 297 -16.82 25.03 -3.88
N ASP A 298 -15.61 24.96 -4.44
CA ASP A 298 -14.71 26.11 -4.59
C ASP A 298 -14.95 26.88 -5.92
N ALA A 299 -15.80 26.36 -6.82
CA ALA A 299 -16.07 26.98 -8.13
C ALA A 299 -16.59 28.43 -8.05
N PRO A 300 -17.48 28.83 -7.10
CA PRO A 300 -17.86 30.22 -6.94
C PRO A 300 -16.66 31.12 -6.63
N ALA A 301 -15.83 30.74 -5.66
CA ALA A 301 -14.66 31.52 -5.28
C ALA A 301 -13.62 31.64 -6.42
N VAL A 302 -13.45 30.57 -7.22
CA VAL A 302 -12.56 30.58 -8.38
C VAL A 302 -13.11 31.48 -9.49
N ARG A 303 -14.43 31.54 -9.71
CA ARG A 303 -15.04 32.51 -10.68
C ARG A 303 -14.82 33.95 -10.26
N ASP A 304 -14.96 34.25 -8.97
CA ASP A 304 -14.71 35.58 -8.44
C ASP A 304 -13.21 35.96 -8.59
N GLY A 305 -12.32 35.01 -8.28
CA GLY A 305 -10.88 35.17 -8.46
C GLY A 305 -10.50 35.39 -9.94
N LEU A 306 -11.07 34.62 -10.87
CA LEU A 306 -10.89 34.76 -12.30
C LEU A 306 -11.31 36.15 -12.78
N SER A 307 -12.52 36.59 -12.38
CA SER A 307 -13.05 37.93 -12.74
C SER A 307 -12.20 39.07 -12.18
N ALA A 308 -11.63 38.91 -10.99
CA ALA A 308 -10.70 39.88 -10.41
C ALA A 308 -9.36 39.92 -11.17
N ALA A 309 -8.81 38.76 -11.52
CA ALA A 309 -7.57 38.64 -12.27
C ALA A 309 -7.72 39.21 -13.70
N GLU A 310 -8.85 38.99 -14.38
CA GLU A 310 -9.14 39.58 -15.69
C GLU A 310 -9.25 41.11 -15.63
N ARG A 311 -9.85 41.66 -14.59
CA ARG A 311 -9.89 43.11 -14.36
C ARG A 311 -8.51 43.70 -14.14
N LEU A 312 -7.68 43.03 -13.35
CA LEU A 312 -6.32 43.46 -13.08
C LEU A 312 -5.45 43.41 -14.33
N GLN A 313 -5.59 42.40 -15.16
CA GLN A 313 -4.88 42.26 -16.43
C GLN A 313 -5.23 43.43 -17.37
N ARG A 314 -6.52 43.71 -17.58
CA ARG A 314 -6.95 44.87 -18.40
C ARG A 314 -6.45 46.20 -17.86
N ALA A 315 -6.43 46.37 -16.53
CA ALA A 315 -5.89 47.60 -15.94
C ALA A 315 -4.38 47.75 -16.18
N THR A 316 -3.63 46.63 -16.14
CA THR A 316 -2.19 46.64 -16.43
C THR A 316 -1.88 46.85 -17.91
N GLU A 317 -2.69 46.37 -18.83
CA GLU A 317 -2.58 46.62 -20.27
C GLU A 317 -2.80 48.11 -20.58
N VAL A 318 -3.85 48.73 -20.02
CA VAL A 318 -4.12 50.18 -20.17
C VAL A 318 -2.99 51.03 -19.60
N LEU A 319 -2.38 50.65 -18.49
CA LEU A 319 -1.26 51.37 -17.87
C LEU A 319 0.06 51.21 -18.64
N ARG A 320 0.22 50.16 -19.41
CA ARG A 320 1.40 49.93 -20.28
C ARG A 320 1.30 50.59 -21.63
N GLY A 321 0.13 51.15 -22.00
CA GLY A 321 -0.07 51.89 -23.26
C GLY A 321 -0.20 51.00 -24.49
N GLU A 322 -0.61 49.75 -24.31
CA GLU A 322 -1.02 48.82 -25.40
C GLU A 322 -2.52 48.83 -25.62
#